data_00ce99f5dfdb9c4969ed8d9f60d82cd1
#
_entry.id   00ce99f5dfdb9c4969ed8d9f60d82cd1
#
_cell.length_a   1.000
_cell.length_b   1.000
_cell.length_c   1.000
_cell.angle_alpha   90.00
_cell.angle_beta   90.00
_cell.angle_gamma   90.00
#
_symmetry.space_group_name_H-M   'P 1'
#
loop_
_entity.id
_entity.type
_entity.pdbx_description
1 polymer ?
#
loop_
_entity_poly.entity_id
_entity_poly.type
_entity_poly.pdbx_seq_one_letter_code
_entity_poly.pdbx_strand_id
1 'polypeptide(L)'
;TTDELVEVLKAFRDGNPEGRTDVIPMSFIMNGGNEDPAILLGAFGEGDNTDHFLVTDDKKVIYSTVQEGYKEGLKWLNSLQNEGLFDPEAFTQDWATYVAKGNNGRYGMFFTWDAANIVTNPEDYIALPALAGPEGNVNVPRSNGYGVDIGRCVVTSANKNLELTAKWIDELYDPLQSIQNNWGTYGDELNQNIFELKEDGTLAHLDLGGSSPWEVRVNQCAGGPLAILNEYYGKYSTCPDDAKARLDILHGTYVKDMKAEYNYPVVLMSQEDI
;
A
#
# COMPACT_ATOMS: atom_id res chain seq x y z
N THR A 1 19.94 -1.46 9.99
CA THR A 1 20.67 -2.33 9.04
C THR A 1 20.00 -3.68 8.91
N THR A 2 20.32 -4.40 7.84
CA THR A 2 19.89 -5.80 7.64
C THR A 2 20.37 -6.72 8.76
N ASP A 3 21.58 -6.52 9.28
CA ASP A 3 22.14 -7.34 10.36
C ASP A 3 21.42 -7.10 11.69
N GLU A 4 21.11 -5.84 12.02
CA GLU A 4 20.32 -5.52 13.21
C GLU A 4 18.91 -6.13 13.14
N LEU A 5 18.28 -6.13 11.96
CA LEU A 5 17.00 -6.79 11.78
C LEU A 5 17.09 -8.30 12.06
N VAL A 6 18.15 -8.97 11.60
CA VAL A 6 18.37 -10.40 11.91
C VAL A 6 18.41 -10.64 13.42
N GLU A 7 19.13 -9.79 14.16
CA GLU A 7 19.23 -9.93 15.62
C GLU A 7 17.86 -9.67 16.31
N VAL A 8 17.08 -8.72 15.82
CA VAL A 8 15.73 -8.47 16.33
C VAL A 8 14.81 -9.68 16.05
N LEU A 9 14.85 -10.23 14.83
CA LEU A 9 14.05 -11.41 14.49
C LEU A 9 14.44 -12.64 15.33
N LYS A 10 15.73 -12.84 15.61
CA LYS A 10 16.21 -13.87 16.55
C LYS A 10 15.69 -13.63 17.96
N ALA A 11 15.68 -12.38 18.41
CA ALA A 11 15.14 -12.04 19.72
C ALA A 11 13.64 -12.37 19.82
N PHE A 12 12.86 -12.18 18.78
CA PHE A 12 11.47 -12.61 18.74
C PHE A 12 11.34 -14.14 18.78
N ARG A 13 12.15 -14.86 18.04
CA ARG A 13 12.15 -16.33 18.04
C ARG A 13 12.53 -16.93 19.39
N ASP A 14 13.63 -16.43 19.97
CA ASP A 14 14.29 -17.07 21.12
C ASP A 14 13.92 -16.43 22.46
N GLY A 15 13.50 -15.17 22.43
CA GLY A 15 13.27 -14.34 23.61
C GLY A 15 11.97 -14.63 24.36
N ASN A 16 11.08 -15.43 23.78
CA ASN A 16 9.79 -15.78 24.38
C ASN A 16 9.04 -14.54 24.95
N PRO A 17 8.79 -13.52 24.13
CA PRO A 17 8.14 -12.30 24.61
C PRO A 17 6.78 -12.66 25.26
N GLU A 18 6.49 -12.07 26.39
CA GLU A 18 5.25 -12.29 27.14
C GLU A 18 4.96 -13.76 27.51
N GLY A 19 5.98 -14.63 27.51
CA GLY A 19 5.80 -16.06 27.79
C GLY A 19 5.16 -16.85 26.63
N ARG A 20 5.13 -16.32 25.43
CA ARG A 20 4.55 -16.95 24.23
C ARG A 20 5.55 -17.89 23.57
N THR A 21 5.04 -19.01 23.08
CA THR A 21 5.84 -20.00 22.32
C THR A 21 5.44 -20.09 20.86
N ASP A 22 4.47 -19.27 20.42
CA ASP A 22 3.89 -19.29 19.09
C ASP A 22 4.20 -17.99 18.30
N VAL A 23 5.21 -17.23 18.75
CA VAL A 23 5.66 -16.01 18.06
C VAL A 23 6.28 -16.36 16.71
N ILE A 24 5.87 -15.62 15.71
CA ILE A 24 6.40 -15.67 14.35
C ILE A 24 7.28 -14.43 14.16
N PRO A 25 8.60 -14.58 14.01
CA PRO A 25 9.51 -13.45 13.91
C PRO A 25 9.14 -12.49 12.78
N MET A 26 8.90 -13.01 11.57
CA MET A 26 8.46 -12.24 10.42
C MET A 26 7.44 -13.02 9.59
N SER A 27 6.35 -12.36 9.19
CA SER A 27 5.36 -12.94 8.28
C SER A 27 5.01 -12.00 7.15
N PHE A 28 4.55 -12.57 6.03
CA PHE A 28 4.16 -11.86 4.81
C PHE A 28 3.21 -12.71 3.96
N ILE A 29 2.69 -12.12 2.88
CA ILE A 29 1.97 -12.83 1.82
C ILE A 29 2.63 -12.55 0.48
N MET A 30 2.86 -13.58 -0.31
CA MET A 30 3.34 -13.45 -1.69
C MET A 30 2.18 -13.17 -2.64
N ASN A 31 1.73 -11.93 -2.67
CA ASN A 31 0.61 -11.50 -3.52
C ASN A 31 0.96 -10.33 -4.47
N GLY A 32 2.23 -9.91 -4.47
CA GLY A 32 2.69 -8.77 -5.27
C GLY A 32 2.11 -7.41 -4.81
N GLY A 33 1.66 -7.33 -3.56
CA GLY A 33 1.07 -6.15 -2.96
C GLY A 33 1.88 -5.57 -1.80
N ASN A 34 1.19 -4.86 -0.92
CA ASN A 34 1.81 -4.20 0.23
C ASN A 34 2.32 -5.17 1.30
N GLU A 35 1.94 -6.44 1.21
CA GLU A 35 2.30 -7.49 2.14
C GLU A 35 3.50 -8.32 1.68
N ASP A 36 4.10 -7.97 0.54
CA ASP A 36 5.24 -8.67 -0.04
C ASP A 36 6.57 -8.19 0.57
N PRO A 37 7.48 -9.10 0.95
CA PRO A 37 8.78 -8.74 1.53
C PRO A 37 9.77 -8.16 0.52
N ALA A 38 9.44 -8.10 -0.77
CA ALA A 38 10.32 -7.57 -1.83
C ALA A 38 10.77 -6.13 -1.57
N ILE A 39 10.01 -5.36 -0.79
CA ILE A 39 10.41 -4.00 -0.37
C ILE A 39 11.75 -3.98 0.38
N LEU A 40 12.13 -5.07 1.05
CA LEU A 40 13.42 -5.19 1.75
C LEU A 40 14.62 -5.29 0.80
N LEU A 41 14.38 -5.64 -0.47
CA LEU A 41 15.43 -5.77 -1.47
C LEU A 41 16.13 -4.43 -1.80
N GLY A 42 15.49 -3.31 -1.46
CA GLY A 42 16.10 -1.99 -1.57
C GLY A 42 17.37 -1.80 -0.74
N ALA A 43 17.61 -2.63 0.28
CA ALA A 43 18.86 -2.67 1.05
C ALA A 43 20.04 -3.21 0.23
N PHE A 44 19.80 -3.90 -0.87
CA PHE A 44 20.81 -4.59 -1.68
C PHE A 44 21.03 -3.94 -3.06
N GLY A 45 20.40 -2.81 -3.34
CA GLY A 45 20.55 -2.11 -4.61
C GLY A 45 19.34 -1.25 -4.93
N GLU A 46 18.89 -1.25 -6.18
CA GLU A 46 17.76 -0.45 -6.63
C GLU A 46 16.40 -0.94 -6.05
N GLY A 47 16.39 -2.14 -5.49
CA GLY A 47 15.17 -2.76 -4.97
C GLY A 47 14.34 -3.46 -6.06
N ASP A 48 13.07 -3.66 -5.76
CA ASP A 48 12.12 -4.29 -6.67
C ASP A 48 10.71 -3.69 -6.51
N ASN A 49 9.86 -3.90 -7.49
CA ASN A 49 8.45 -3.62 -7.44
C ASN A 49 7.64 -4.75 -8.10
N THR A 50 6.32 -4.66 -8.07
CA THR A 50 5.43 -5.71 -8.59
C THR A 50 5.59 -6.02 -10.08
N ASP A 51 6.10 -5.08 -10.86
CA ASP A 51 6.29 -5.22 -12.30
C ASP A 51 7.71 -5.63 -12.67
N HIS A 52 8.63 -5.63 -11.71
CA HIS A 52 10.06 -5.90 -11.89
C HIS A 52 10.79 -4.92 -12.83
N PHE A 53 10.18 -3.82 -13.19
CA PHE A 53 10.79 -2.76 -14.01
C PHE A 53 10.93 -1.49 -13.18
N LEU A 54 12.15 -0.99 -13.11
CA LEU A 54 12.47 0.25 -12.40
C LEU A 54 13.10 1.25 -13.38
N VAL A 55 12.89 2.53 -13.09
CA VAL A 55 13.62 3.61 -13.75
C VAL A 55 14.59 4.18 -12.73
N THR A 56 15.88 4.08 -13.03
CA THR A 56 16.95 4.58 -12.16
C THR A 56 17.05 6.10 -12.21
N ASP A 57 17.79 6.71 -11.27
CA ASP A 57 17.97 8.16 -11.20
C ASP A 57 18.62 8.74 -12.48
N ASP A 58 19.43 7.95 -13.20
CA ASP A 58 20.00 8.31 -14.50
C ASP A 58 19.05 8.02 -15.68
N LYS A 59 17.78 7.77 -15.40
CA LYS A 59 16.69 7.56 -16.37
C LYS A 59 16.87 6.31 -17.25
N LYS A 60 17.53 5.30 -16.74
CA LYS A 60 17.59 4.00 -17.41
C LYS A 60 16.52 3.08 -16.88
N VAL A 61 15.92 2.34 -17.80
CA VAL A 61 15.02 1.24 -17.44
C VAL A 61 15.84 0.00 -17.15
N ILE A 62 15.63 -0.59 -15.98
CA ILE A 62 16.25 -1.86 -15.61
C ILE A 62 15.17 -2.89 -15.30
N TYR A 63 15.49 -4.16 -15.53
CA TYR A 63 14.72 -5.29 -15.05
C TYR A 63 15.35 -5.76 -13.74
N SER A 64 14.65 -5.57 -12.63
CA SER A 64 15.22 -5.74 -11.28
C SER A 64 15.71 -7.15 -11.01
N THR A 65 14.97 -8.16 -11.48
CA THR A 65 15.26 -9.57 -11.20
C THR A 65 16.61 -10.09 -11.75
N VAL A 66 17.20 -9.39 -12.71
CA VAL A 66 18.52 -9.75 -13.28
C VAL A 66 19.67 -8.95 -12.67
N GLN A 67 19.36 -8.04 -11.75
CA GLN A 67 20.39 -7.25 -11.08
C GLN A 67 21.09 -8.06 -9.98
N GLU A 68 22.39 -7.82 -9.78
CA GLU A 68 23.15 -8.53 -8.74
C GLU A 68 22.60 -8.26 -7.34
N GLY A 69 22.16 -7.04 -7.05
CA GLY A 69 21.53 -6.68 -5.78
C GLY A 69 20.25 -7.49 -5.50
N TYR A 70 19.43 -7.76 -6.52
CA TYR A 70 18.26 -8.62 -6.37
C TYR A 70 18.66 -10.04 -5.93
N LYS A 71 19.66 -10.60 -6.57
CA LYS A 71 20.19 -11.93 -6.23
C LYS A 71 20.77 -11.99 -4.81
N GLU A 72 21.52 -10.97 -4.40
CA GLU A 72 22.06 -10.90 -3.04
C GLU A 72 20.94 -10.73 -1.99
N GLY A 73 19.94 -9.92 -2.29
CA GLY A 73 18.76 -9.80 -1.45
C GLY A 73 17.99 -11.10 -1.30
N LEU A 74 17.81 -11.88 -2.37
CA LEU A 74 17.18 -13.20 -2.30
C LEU A 74 18.02 -14.20 -1.48
N LYS A 75 19.35 -14.15 -1.57
CA LYS A 75 20.22 -14.97 -0.73
C LYS A 75 20.05 -14.63 0.76
N TRP A 76 19.97 -13.34 1.05
CA TRP A 76 19.73 -12.88 2.40
C TRP A 76 18.35 -13.33 2.91
N LEU A 77 17.27 -13.14 2.15
CA LEU A 77 15.94 -13.66 2.50
C LEU A 77 15.95 -15.17 2.72
N ASN A 78 16.64 -15.92 1.86
CA ASN A 78 16.79 -17.36 2.02
C ASN A 78 17.54 -17.74 3.30
N SER A 79 18.54 -16.94 3.72
CA SER A 79 19.21 -17.18 4.99
C SER A 79 18.27 -17.01 6.18
N LEU A 80 17.39 -16.00 6.17
CA LEU A 80 16.37 -15.81 7.22
C LEU A 80 15.41 -17.00 7.30
N GLN A 81 15.01 -17.54 6.15
CA GLN A 81 14.15 -18.73 6.10
C GLN A 81 14.85 -19.94 6.69
N ASN A 82 16.12 -20.18 6.32
CA ASN A 82 16.90 -21.30 6.84
C ASN A 82 17.16 -21.23 8.35
N GLU A 83 17.19 -20.02 8.90
CA GLU A 83 17.29 -19.78 10.33
C GLU A 83 15.93 -19.86 11.06
N GLY A 84 14.83 -20.12 10.35
CA GLY A 84 13.48 -20.20 10.93
C GLY A 84 12.93 -18.84 11.40
N LEU A 85 13.34 -17.76 10.72
CA LEU A 85 12.91 -16.39 11.04
C LEU A 85 11.67 -15.95 10.27
N PHE A 86 11.17 -16.80 9.35
CA PHE A 86 9.92 -16.58 8.62
C PHE A 86 8.79 -17.46 9.14
N ASP A 87 7.58 -16.99 8.92
CA ASP A 87 6.37 -17.81 9.02
C ASP A 87 6.49 -18.99 8.04
N PRO A 88 6.39 -20.24 8.50
CA PRO A 88 6.46 -21.40 7.61
C PRO A 88 5.39 -21.41 6.51
N GLU A 89 4.26 -20.72 6.74
CA GLU A 89 3.15 -20.65 5.81
C GLU A 89 3.16 -19.37 4.94
N ALA A 90 4.16 -18.48 5.09
CA ALA A 90 4.19 -17.18 4.42
C ALA A 90 4.02 -17.24 2.90
N PHE A 91 4.53 -18.30 2.26
CA PHE A 91 4.44 -18.49 0.81
C PHE A 91 3.12 -19.10 0.33
N THR A 92 2.28 -19.58 1.23
CA THR A 92 1.06 -20.35 0.87
C THR A 92 -0.20 -19.87 1.59
N GLN A 93 -0.05 -19.05 2.64
CA GLN A 93 -1.19 -18.54 3.40
C GLN A 93 -1.99 -17.52 2.58
N ASP A 94 -3.28 -17.49 2.84
CA ASP A 94 -4.18 -16.48 2.32
C ASP A 94 -4.31 -15.27 3.29
N TRP A 95 -5.01 -14.24 2.84
CA TRP A 95 -5.27 -13.04 3.63
C TRP A 95 -5.95 -13.34 4.96
N ALA A 96 -6.97 -14.22 4.96
CA ALA A 96 -7.72 -14.52 6.18
C ALA A 96 -6.83 -15.19 7.23
N THR A 97 -5.96 -16.10 6.82
CA THR A 97 -4.98 -16.77 7.70
C THR A 97 -3.96 -15.75 8.22
N TYR A 98 -3.46 -14.88 7.36
CA TYR A 98 -2.52 -13.83 7.73
C TYR A 98 -3.09 -12.90 8.80
N VAL A 99 -4.27 -12.36 8.59
CA VAL A 99 -4.97 -11.49 9.55
C VAL A 99 -5.29 -12.23 10.84
N ALA A 100 -5.73 -13.50 10.77
CA ALA A 100 -6.03 -14.27 11.97
C ALA A 100 -4.81 -14.47 12.88
N LYS A 101 -3.63 -14.74 12.31
CA LYS A 101 -2.37 -14.83 13.07
C LYS A 101 -2.00 -13.49 13.71
N GLY A 102 -2.14 -12.38 12.95
CA GLY A 102 -1.87 -11.04 13.45
C GLY A 102 -2.79 -10.63 14.59
N ASN A 103 -4.10 -10.82 14.44
CA ASN A 103 -5.08 -10.53 15.50
C ASN A 103 -4.86 -11.36 16.78
N ASN A 104 -4.20 -12.50 16.68
CA ASN A 104 -3.77 -13.30 17.81
C ASN A 104 -2.42 -12.85 18.39
N GLY A 105 -1.85 -11.72 17.92
CA GLY A 105 -0.61 -11.15 18.44
C GLY A 105 0.62 -12.03 18.22
N ARG A 106 0.66 -12.79 17.11
CA ARG A 106 1.74 -13.74 16.85
C ARG A 106 2.96 -13.13 16.17
N TYR A 107 2.84 -11.96 15.56
CA TYR A 107 3.87 -11.38 14.71
C TYR A 107 4.85 -10.50 15.48
N GLY A 108 6.14 -10.73 15.26
CA GLY A 108 7.19 -9.78 15.61
C GLY A 108 7.32 -8.68 14.55
N MET A 109 7.24 -9.06 13.28
CA MET A 109 7.27 -8.17 12.12
C MET A 109 6.31 -8.66 11.04
N PHE A 110 5.66 -7.72 10.34
CA PHE A 110 4.78 -8.00 9.21
C PHE A 110 4.75 -6.84 8.22
N PHE A 111 4.13 -7.04 7.05
CA PHE A 111 4.00 -6.06 5.99
C PHE A 111 2.53 -5.77 5.75
N THR A 112 2.17 -4.50 5.60
CA THR A 112 0.79 -4.10 5.33
C THR A 112 0.73 -2.63 4.93
N TRP A 113 -0.40 -2.25 4.34
CA TRP A 113 -0.77 -0.85 4.13
C TRP A 113 -1.00 -0.10 5.46
N ASP A 114 -1.62 -0.75 6.42
CA ASP A 114 -1.95 -0.20 7.73
C ASP A 114 -1.90 -1.31 8.77
N ALA A 115 -1.21 -1.09 9.89
CA ALA A 115 -1.08 -2.09 10.95
C ALA A 115 -2.45 -2.53 11.51
N ALA A 116 -3.43 -1.62 11.59
CA ALA A 116 -4.78 -1.92 12.04
C ALA A 116 -5.53 -2.95 11.16
N ASN A 117 -5.08 -3.18 9.93
CA ASN A 117 -5.65 -4.23 9.08
C ASN A 117 -5.24 -5.64 9.51
N ILE A 118 -4.14 -5.77 10.27
CA ILE A 118 -3.52 -7.05 10.57
C ILE A 118 -3.57 -7.38 12.06
N VAL A 119 -3.41 -6.38 12.93
CA VAL A 119 -3.28 -6.59 14.37
C VAL A 119 -4.34 -5.82 15.15
N THR A 120 -4.72 -6.36 16.31
CA THR A 120 -5.73 -5.75 17.18
C THR A 120 -5.20 -4.51 17.90
N ASN A 121 -3.89 -4.49 18.21
CA ASN A 121 -3.22 -3.41 18.94
C ASN A 121 -2.12 -2.80 18.07
N PRO A 122 -2.45 -1.99 17.04
CA PRO A 122 -1.47 -1.41 16.12
C PRO A 122 -0.49 -0.46 16.82
N GLU A 123 -0.83 0.11 17.98
CA GLU A 123 0.00 0.97 18.81
C GLU A 123 1.22 0.28 19.41
N ASP A 124 1.22 -1.06 19.49
CA ASP A 124 2.36 -1.85 19.96
C ASP A 124 3.45 -1.99 18.87
N TYR A 125 3.18 -1.52 17.66
CA TYR A 125 4.08 -1.66 16.52
C TYR A 125 4.56 -0.30 16.02
N ILE A 126 5.77 -0.27 15.50
CA ILE A 126 6.35 0.91 14.87
C ILE A 126 6.65 0.63 13.40
N ALA A 127 6.59 1.68 12.57
CA ALA A 127 7.04 1.58 11.19
C ALA A 127 8.56 1.38 11.17
N LEU A 128 9.03 0.28 10.56
CA LEU A 128 10.45 0.01 10.37
C LEU A 128 10.99 0.96 9.30
N PRO A 129 12.01 1.77 9.59
CA PRO A 129 12.65 2.60 8.56
C PRO A 129 13.34 1.72 7.49
N ALA A 130 13.60 2.31 6.32
CA ALA A 130 14.34 1.63 5.27
C ALA A 130 15.68 1.11 5.82
N LEU A 131 16.00 -0.14 5.49
CA LEU A 131 17.18 -0.81 6.01
C LEU A 131 18.41 -0.44 5.20
N ALA A 132 19.52 -0.21 5.88
CA ALA A 132 20.83 -0.16 5.23
C ALA A 132 21.37 -1.58 5.05
N GLY A 133 21.70 -1.93 3.81
CA GLY A 133 22.31 -3.21 3.46
C GLY A 133 23.83 -3.23 3.69
N PRO A 134 24.49 -4.36 3.36
CA PRO A 134 25.91 -4.54 3.58
C PRO A 134 26.82 -3.51 2.89
N GLU A 135 26.38 -2.99 1.75
CA GLU A 135 27.08 -1.96 0.96
C GLU A 135 26.62 -0.53 1.29
N GLY A 136 25.76 -0.37 2.29
CA GLY A 136 25.20 0.93 2.69
C GLY A 136 24.05 1.42 1.82
N ASN A 137 23.51 0.60 0.91
CA ASN A 137 22.34 0.94 0.13
C ASN A 137 21.14 1.09 1.05
N VAL A 138 20.38 2.17 0.85
CA VAL A 138 19.11 2.45 1.54
C VAL A 138 18.15 2.93 0.48
N ASN A 139 17.27 2.05 0.00
CA ASN A 139 16.29 2.38 -1.02
C ASN A 139 14.89 1.89 -0.64
N VAL A 140 13.92 2.72 -0.88
CA VAL A 140 12.49 2.34 -0.90
C VAL A 140 12.04 2.40 -2.36
N PRO A 141 11.83 1.26 -3.03
CA PRO A 141 11.41 1.26 -4.42
C PRO A 141 10.00 1.81 -4.56
N ARG A 142 9.74 2.49 -5.68
CA ARG A 142 8.41 2.94 -6.05
C ARG A 142 7.70 1.89 -6.90
N SER A 143 6.37 1.80 -6.76
CA SER A 143 5.56 1.13 -7.77
C SER A 143 5.63 1.92 -9.10
N ASN A 144 5.42 1.25 -10.22
CA ASN A 144 5.32 1.90 -11.54
C ASN A 144 4.02 2.68 -11.75
N GLY A 145 3.13 2.72 -10.74
CA GLY A 145 1.91 3.50 -10.80
C GLY A 145 2.20 4.99 -10.81
N TYR A 146 1.71 5.69 -11.83
CA TYR A 146 1.71 7.16 -11.85
C TYR A 146 0.64 7.78 -10.95
N GLY A 147 -0.03 6.97 -10.13
CA GLY A 147 -1.26 7.37 -9.50
C GLY A 147 -2.43 7.49 -10.49
N VAL A 148 -2.27 6.96 -11.71
CA VAL A 148 -3.30 6.97 -12.75
C VAL A 148 -3.48 5.57 -13.32
N ASP A 149 -4.67 5.02 -13.13
CA ASP A 149 -5.10 3.77 -13.74
C ASP A 149 -5.71 4.04 -15.12
N ILE A 150 -5.00 3.66 -16.17
CA ILE A 150 -5.44 3.86 -17.55
C ILE A 150 -6.36 2.71 -17.99
N GLY A 151 -7.37 3.02 -18.82
CA GLY A 151 -8.23 1.99 -19.42
C GLY A 151 -9.32 1.44 -18.52
N ARG A 152 -9.51 2.01 -17.32
CA ARG A 152 -10.58 1.58 -16.39
C ARG A 152 -11.97 2.01 -16.82
N CYS A 153 -12.07 3.07 -17.63
CA CYS A 153 -13.32 3.52 -18.23
C CYS A 153 -13.11 3.74 -19.73
N VAL A 154 -13.98 3.15 -20.54
CA VAL A 154 -13.87 3.20 -22.01
C VAL A 154 -15.17 3.68 -22.62
N VAL A 155 -15.08 4.68 -23.49
CA VAL A 155 -16.20 5.13 -24.30
C VAL A 155 -16.12 4.43 -25.67
N THR A 156 -17.10 3.59 -25.97
CA THR A 156 -17.10 2.80 -27.19
C THR A 156 -17.70 3.56 -28.39
N SER A 157 -17.43 3.10 -29.61
CA SER A 157 -18.03 3.64 -30.86
C SER A 157 -19.55 3.49 -30.93
N ALA A 158 -20.16 2.67 -30.07
CA ALA A 158 -21.61 2.54 -29.96
C ALA A 158 -22.26 3.76 -29.31
N ASN A 159 -21.50 4.58 -28.58
CA ASN A 159 -22.00 5.80 -27.95
C ASN A 159 -22.41 6.82 -29.02
N LYS A 160 -23.64 7.31 -28.93
CA LYS A 160 -24.22 8.32 -29.85
C LYS A 160 -24.26 9.73 -29.23
N ASN A 161 -23.90 9.88 -27.97
CA ASN A 161 -24.01 11.14 -27.22
C ASN A 161 -22.65 11.49 -26.59
N LEU A 162 -21.60 11.57 -27.39
CA LEU A 162 -20.22 11.77 -26.91
C LEU A 162 -20.06 13.02 -26.03
N GLU A 163 -20.72 14.14 -26.44
CA GLU A 163 -20.65 15.38 -25.65
C GLU A 163 -21.26 15.21 -24.25
N LEU A 164 -22.44 14.58 -24.15
CA LEU A 164 -23.07 14.32 -22.86
C LEU A 164 -22.21 13.37 -22.01
N THR A 165 -21.65 12.34 -22.64
CA THR A 165 -20.78 11.39 -21.94
C THR A 165 -19.50 12.06 -21.44
N ALA A 166 -18.91 12.95 -22.25
CA ALA A 166 -17.73 13.70 -21.83
C ALA A 166 -18.03 14.60 -20.61
N LYS A 167 -19.15 15.32 -20.64
CA LYS A 167 -19.60 16.15 -19.51
C LYS A 167 -19.85 15.32 -18.24
N TRP A 168 -20.47 14.15 -18.39
CA TRP A 168 -20.68 13.25 -17.26
C TRP A 168 -19.37 12.73 -16.67
N ILE A 169 -18.40 12.36 -17.53
CA ILE A 169 -17.07 11.93 -17.08
C ILE A 169 -16.35 13.09 -16.38
N ASP A 170 -16.41 14.30 -16.93
CA ASP A 170 -15.78 15.50 -16.36
C ASP A 170 -16.32 15.79 -14.95
N GLU A 171 -17.63 15.65 -14.74
CA GLU A 171 -18.27 15.80 -13.44
C GLU A 171 -17.76 14.78 -12.41
N LEU A 172 -17.42 13.55 -12.84
CA LEU A 172 -16.86 12.54 -11.94
C LEU A 172 -15.45 12.90 -11.41
N TYR A 173 -14.75 13.80 -12.10
CA TYR A 173 -13.45 14.33 -11.66
C TYR A 173 -13.57 15.56 -10.74
N ASP A 174 -14.77 16.09 -10.53
CA ASP A 174 -14.98 17.10 -9.49
C ASP A 174 -14.51 16.56 -8.14
N PRO A 175 -13.76 17.36 -7.34
CA PRO A 175 -13.21 16.88 -6.07
C PRO A 175 -14.25 16.32 -5.10
N LEU A 176 -15.38 17.00 -4.93
CA LEU A 176 -16.44 16.53 -4.01
C LEU A 176 -17.12 15.28 -4.54
N GLN A 177 -17.33 15.20 -5.85
CA GLN A 177 -17.90 14.00 -6.47
C GLN A 177 -16.93 12.83 -6.42
N SER A 178 -15.64 13.06 -6.69
CA SER A 178 -14.58 12.04 -6.57
C SER A 178 -14.47 11.49 -5.15
N ILE A 179 -14.53 12.36 -4.13
CA ILE A 179 -14.52 11.96 -2.73
C ILE A 179 -15.71 11.04 -2.44
N GLN A 180 -16.91 11.42 -2.86
CA GLN A 180 -18.10 10.60 -2.64
C GLN A 180 -18.01 9.25 -3.35
N ASN A 181 -17.56 9.23 -4.59
CA ASN A 181 -17.44 7.99 -5.37
C ASN A 181 -16.45 6.99 -4.76
N ASN A 182 -15.43 7.48 -4.04
CA ASN A 182 -14.42 6.61 -3.45
C ASN A 182 -14.59 6.39 -1.94
N TRP A 183 -14.91 7.44 -1.19
CA TRP A 183 -14.87 7.39 0.27
C TRP A 183 -16.24 7.37 0.94
N GLY A 184 -17.33 7.63 0.20
CA GLY A 184 -18.70 7.59 0.71
C GLY A 184 -19.44 8.90 0.58
N THR A 185 -20.74 8.87 0.81
CA THR A 185 -21.68 9.94 0.48
C THR A 185 -21.89 10.95 1.61
N TYR A 186 -22.48 12.08 1.23
CA TYR A 186 -23.16 13.01 2.12
C TYR A 186 -24.55 13.33 1.58
N GLY A 187 -25.51 13.60 2.47
CA GLY A 187 -26.87 13.96 2.09
C GLY A 187 -27.65 12.85 1.38
N ASP A 188 -27.19 11.62 1.43
CA ASP A 188 -27.93 10.46 0.94
C ASP A 188 -29.03 10.12 1.95
N GLU A 189 -30.29 10.14 1.49
CA GLU A 189 -31.47 9.86 2.33
C GLU A 189 -31.75 8.35 2.49
N LEU A 190 -31.11 7.52 1.68
CA LEU A 190 -31.36 6.08 1.62
C LEU A 190 -30.33 5.26 2.39
N ASN A 191 -29.12 5.80 2.54
CA ASN A 191 -27.99 5.08 3.13
C ASN A 191 -27.34 5.89 4.25
N GLN A 192 -26.54 5.22 5.07
CA GLN A 192 -25.73 5.88 6.08
C GLN A 192 -24.65 6.73 5.39
N ASN A 193 -24.62 8.03 5.71
CA ASN A 193 -23.60 8.93 5.19
C ASN A 193 -22.29 8.76 5.94
N ILE A 194 -21.17 8.96 5.23
CA ILE A 194 -19.84 9.06 5.81
C ILE A 194 -19.47 10.51 6.10
N PHE A 195 -20.02 11.42 5.33
CA PHE A 195 -19.73 12.84 5.44
C PHE A 195 -20.96 13.68 5.74
N GLU A 196 -20.72 14.85 6.31
CA GLU A 196 -21.62 16.01 6.29
C GLU A 196 -20.93 17.16 5.53
N LEU A 197 -21.71 17.92 4.78
CA LEU A 197 -21.21 19.13 4.11
C LEU A 197 -21.30 20.31 5.07
N LYS A 198 -20.15 20.93 5.35
CA LYS A 198 -20.05 22.13 6.17
C LYS A 198 -20.39 23.40 5.37
N GLU A 199 -20.67 24.51 6.06
CA GLU A 199 -20.98 25.81 5.44
C GLU A 199 -19.85 26.32 4.55
N ASP A 200 -18.61 25.98 4.85
CA ASP A 200 -17.43 26.33 4.04
C ASP A 200 -17.21 25.46 2.80
N GLY A 201 -18.08 24.48 2.56
CA GLY A 201 -18.00 23.56 1.44
C GLY A 201 -17.10 22.34 1.69
N THR A 202 -16.57 22.18 2.90
CA THR A 202 -15.73 21.01 3.26
C THR A 202 -16.60 19.83 3.69
N LEU A 203 -16.24 18.63 3.25
CA LEU A 203 -16.81 17.37 3.72
C LEU A 203 -16.16 16.96 5.04
N ALA A 204 -16.92 16.92 6.12
CA ALA A 204 -16.44 16.47 7.41
C ALA A 204 -16.87 15.03 7.68
N HIS A 205 -15.96 14.19 8.16
CA HIS A 205 -16.27 12.82 8.55
C HIS A 205 -17.25 12.79 9.74
N LEU A 206 -18.25 11.94 9.63
CA LEU A 206 -19.22 11.66 10.69
C LEU A 206 -18.67 10.57 11.63
N ASP A 207 -19.15 10.58 12.87
CA ASP A 207 -19.03 9.43 13.75
C ASP A 207 -19.95 8.30 13.24
N LEU A 208 -19.36 7.17 12.88
CA LEU A 208 -20.09 6.02 12.33
C LEU A 208 -20.55 5.03 13.40
N GLY A 209 -20.45 5.41 14.69
CA GLY A 209 -20.91 4.58 15.80
C GLY A 209 -20.19 3.24 15.94
N GLY A 210 -18.91 3.21 15.57
CA GLY A 210 -18.06 2.02 15.64
C GLY A 210 -18.05 1.16 14.37
N SER A 211 -18.86 1.50 13.35
CA SER A 211 -18.73 0.87 12.01
C SER A 211 -17.51 1.40 11.29
N SER A 212 -16.80 0.54 10.55
CA SER A 212 -15.70 1.01 9.72
C SER A 212 -16.22 1.79 8.49
N PRO A 213 -15.50 2.83 8.04
CA PRO A 213 -15.85 3.52 6.80
C PRO A 213 -15.95 2.57 5.59
N TRP A 214 -15.13 1.52 5.58
CA TRP A 214 -15.16 0.50 4.53
C TRP A 214 -16.50 -0.25 4.49
N GLU A 215 -17.02 -0.68 5.63
CA GLU A 215 -18.30 -1.40 5.70
C GLU A 215 -19.46 -0.53 5.25
N VAL A 216 -19.45 0.75 5.64
CA VAL A 216 -20.49 1.71 5.25
C VAL A 216 -20.45 2.02 3.76
N ARG A 217 -19.26 2.30 3.21
CA ARG A 217 -19.11 2.75 1.83
C ARG A 217 -19.23 1.65 0.77
N VAL A 218 -19.06 0.38 1.15
CA VAL A 218 -19.02 -0.74 0.18
C VAL A 218 -20.26 -0.81 -0.72
N ASN A 219 -21.41 -0.36 -0.22
CA ASN A 219 -22.67 -0.36 -0.97
C ASN A 219 -22.95 0.99 -1.68
N GLN A 220 -22.10 2.00 -1.50
CA GLN A 220 -22.34 3.37 -1.95
C GLN A 220 -21.35 3.84 -3.00
N CYS A 221 -20.13 3.31 -2.97
CA CYS A 221 -19.07 3.76 -3.86
C CYS A 221 -19.27 3.20 -5.27
N ALA A 222 -19.46 4.08 -6.21
CA ALA A 222 -19.45 3.75 -7.63
C ALA A 222 -17.99 3.75 -8.11
N GLY A 223 -17.50 2.64 -8.62
CA GLY A 223 -16.27 2.66 -9.40
C GLY A 223 -16.44 3.53 -10.64
N GLY A 224 -15.36 4.12 -11.14
CA GLY A 224 -15.40 4.91 -12.38
C GLY A 224 -14.25 5.90 -12.47
N PRO A 225 -14.23 6.73 -13.52
CA PRO A 225 -13.28 7.82 -13.61
C PRO A 225 -13.41 8.74 -12.40
N LEU A 226 -12.33 8.94 -11.67
CA LEU A 226 -12.30 9.82 -10.51
C LEU A 226 -10.86 10.24 -10.21
N ALA A 227 -10.69 11.36 -9.54
CA ALA A 227 -9.42 11.78 -8.96
C ALA A 227 -9.48 11.62 -7.44
N ILE A 228 -8.45 10.98 -6.85
CA ILE A 228 -8.31 10.83 -5.41
C ILE A 228 -6.91 11.28 -5.06
N LEU A 229 -6.82 12.42 -4.37
CA LEU A 229 -5.54 13.01 -4.01
C LEU A 229 -5.46 13.23 -2.51
N ASN A 230 -4.31 12.89 -1.93
CA ASN A 230 -4.05 13.17 -0.51
C ASN A 230 -4.15 14.66 -0.17
N GLU A 231 -3.90 15.54 -1.13
CA GLU A 231 -4.06 16.99 -0.97
C GLU A 231 -5.51 17.46 -0.82
N TYR A 232 -6.49 16.57 -1.05
CA TYR A 232 -7.89 16.86 -0.76
C TYR A 232 -8.18 16.93 0.74
N TYR A 233 -7.38 16.24 1.55
CA TYR A 233 -7.44 16.37 3.00
C TYR A 233 -7.06 17.80 3.43
N GLY A 234 -7.92 18.39 4.24
CA GLY A 234 -7.77 19.78 4.70
C GLY A 234 -8.22 20.84 3.69
N LYS A 235 -8.53 20.46 2.44
CA LYS A 235 -9.01 21.37 1.40
C LYS A 235 -10.48 21.12 1.04
N TYR A 236 -10.83 19.88 0.79
CA TYR A 236 -12.18 19.45 0.40
C TYR A 236 -12.82 18.50 1.40
N SER A 237 -12.02 17.83 2.21
CA SER A 237 -12.50 16.97 3.29
C SER A 237 -11.60 17.05 4.52
N THR A 238 -12.14 16.68 5.68
CA THR A 238 -11.32 16.45 6.88
C THR A 238 -10.42 15.24 6.66
N CYS A 239 -9.26 15.23 7.31
CA CYS A 239 -8.36 14.08 7.33
C CYS A 239 -8.68 13.22 8.56
N PRO A 240 -9.08 11.95 8.40
CA PRO A 240 -9.21 11.04 9.53
C PRO A 240 -7.86 10.82 10.22
N ASP A 241 -7.88 10.54 11.51
CA ASP A 241 -6.65 10.37 12.31
C ASP A 241 -5.79 9.21 11.79
N ASP A 242 -6.40 8.11 11.36
CA ASP A 242 -5.71 6.96 10.77
C ASP A 242 -5.02 7.33 9.43
N ALA A 243 -5.69 8.06 8.54
CA ALA A 243 -5.09 8.53 7.30
C ALA A 243 -3.95 9.51 7.57
N LYS A 244 -4.12 10.40 8.56
CA LYS A 244 -3.07 11.33 8.98
C LYS A 244 -1.85 10.56 9.51
N ALA A 245 -2.05 9.56 10.36
CA ALA A 245 -0.96 8.74 10.90
C ALA A 245 -0.18 8.04 9.78
N ARG A 246 -0.85 7.46 8.78
CA ARG A 246 -0.19 6.86 7.61
C ARG A 246 0.61 7.85 6.79
N LEU A 247 0.08 9.05 6.55
CA LEU A 247 0.78 10.11 5.82
C LEU A 247 1.99 10.62 6.60
N ASP A 248 1.87 10.78 7.91
CA ASP A 248 2.99 11.18 8.78
C ASP A 248 4.11 10.12 8.76
N ILE A 249 3.78 8.83 8.76
CA ILE A 249 4.75 7.73 8.61
C ILE A 249 5.41 7.79 7.22
N LEU A 250 4.62 7.90 6.16
CA LEU A 250 5.13 7.95 4.79
C LEU A 250 6.14 9.08 4.61
N HIS A 251 5.74 10.30 4.99
CA HIS A 251 6.58 11.49 4.82
C HIS A 251 7.74 11.56 5.81
N GLY A 252 7.54 11.11 7.05
CA GLY A 252 8.56 11.14 8.08
C GLY A 252 9.60 10.02 7.97
N THR A 253 9.20 8.86 7.46
CA THR A 253 10.04 7.66 7.50
C THR A 253 10.57 7.25 6.14
N TYR A 254 9.75 7.26 5.07
CA TYR A 254 10.09 6.58 3.81
C TYR A 254 10.45 7.50 2.66
N VAL A 255 9.80 8.66 2.52
CA VAL A 255 9.97 9.54 1.35
C VAL A 255 11.42 9.96 1.11
N LYS A 256 12.18 10.20 2.18
CA LYS A 256 13.62 10.57 2.11
C LYS A 256 14.50 9.52 1.44
N ASP A 257 14.10 8.24 1.51
CA ASP A 257 14.85 7.10 0.99
C ASP A 257 14.25 6.57 -0.34
N MET A 258 13.18 7.22 -0.83
CA MET A 258 12.60 6.97 -2.15
C MET A 258 13.40 7.73 -3.20
N LYS A 259 14.27 7.03 -3.93
CA LYS A 259 15.20 7.66 -4.88
C LYS A 259 14.61 7.88 -6.27
N ALA A 260 13.79 6.95 -6.76
CA ALA A 260 13.27 7.04 -8.11
C ALA A 260 12.18 8.13 -8.23
N GLU A 261 12.49 9.22 -8.93
CA GLU A 261 11.50 10.24 -9.33
C GLU A 261 10.68 9.80 -10.54
N TYR A 262 11.15 8.80 -11.27
CA TYR A 262 10.60 8.35 -12.53
C TYR A 262 9.98 6.97 -12.40
N ASN A 263 8.83 6.79 -13.02
CA ASN A 263 8.16 5.50 -13.14
C ASN A 263 8.29 5.00 -14.58
N TYR A 264 8.34 3.67 -14.73
CA TYR A 264 8.24 3.05 -16.04
C TYR A 264 6.84 3.32 -16.62
N PRO A 265 6.74 3.87 -17.84
CA PRO A 265 5.44 4.19 -18.41
C PRO A 265 4.62 2.93 -18.69
N VAL A 266 3.31 3.03 -18.48
CA VAL A 266 2.39 1.98 -18.92
C VAL A 266 2.45 1.92 -20.45
N VAL A 267 2.90 0.80 -20.99
CA VAL A 267 2.96 0.54 -22.42
C VAL A 267 1.67 -0.16 -22.84
N LEU A 268 0.83 0.53 -23.58
CA LEU A 268 -0.33 -0.07 -24.24
C LEU A 268 0.11 -0.66 -25.58
N MET A 269 0.22 -1.97 -25.64
CA MET A 269 0.53 -2.67 -26.88
C MET A 269 -0.73 -2.89 -27.70
N SER A 270 -0.62 -2.82 -29.03
CA SER A 270 -1.70 -3.22 -29.91
C SER A 270 -1.86 -4.75 -29.91
N GLN A 271 -3.00 -5.22 -30.40
CA GLN A 271 -3.23 -6.67 -30.51
C GLN A 271 -2.25 -7.37 -31.49
N GLU A 272 -1.59 -6.59 -32.36
CA GLU A 272 -0.59 -7.07 -33.30
C GLU A 272 0.82 -7.16 -32.65
N ASP A 273 1.02 -6.51 -31.52
CA ASP A 273 2.29 -6.49 -30.78
C ASP A 273 2.37 -7.58 -29.70
N ILE A 274 1.27 -8.31 -29.46
CA ILE A 274 1.15 -9.41 -28.50
C ILE A 274 1.20 -10.77 -29.27
#